data_15be9b97e8ada55a1899b79c62a14aaa
#
_entry.id   15be9b97e8ada55a1899b79c62a14aaa
#
_cell.length_a   1.000
_cell.length_b   1.000
_cell.length_c   1.000
_cell.angle_alpha   90.00
_cell.angle_beta   90.00
_cell.angle_gamma   90.00
#
_symmetry.space_group_name_H-M   'P 1'
#
loop_
_entity.id
_entity.type
_entity.pdbx_description
1 polymer ?
#
loop_
_entity_poly.entity_id
_entity_poly.type
_entity_poly.pdbx_seq_one_letter_code
_entity_poly.pdbx_strand_id
1 'polypeptide(L)'
;SGVIPQITAVFGTCGGGMAVVPALTDFTFVEEKKGRLFVNTPNALEGNRVEKCDSASAQFQSEETGLVDGIGTEEEILGQIRTLVSMLPENNEDNDSFKECTDDLNRVCDDIAGCTGDTAIALSRIADNGEFFETKAAYGQDVVTGFLRLNGATVGAVANRSESYDADGNKTEISDGTLSARGARKAADFVKFCDAFEIPVLTLTNVTGFKATLCNEKMMAKSVGEMVHAFASATVPKVNVVIGKAYGTAYVAMNSKSVGADMVYAWDTAEIGMMDASLAAKIMYEGADASTLNEKAAEYKELQNGIASAAARGYVDTVIKAEDTRKYVIGAFEMLFTKREDRPSKKHGTV
;
A
#
# COMPACT_ATOMS: atom_id res chain seq x y z
N SER A 1 -21.36 -8.51 -4.33
CA SER A 1 -20.09 -7.80 -4.13
C SER A 1 -20.32 -6.60 -3.23
N GLY A 2 -19.41 -6.34 -2.31
CA GLY A 2 -19.48 -5.21 -1.37
C GLY A 2 -20.51 -5.34 -0.25
N VAL A 3 -21.08 -6.51 -0.03
CA VAL A 3 -22.00 -6.79 1.09
C VAL A 3 -21.40 -7.81 2.05
N ILE A 4 -20.85 -8.88 1.49
CA ILE A 4 -20.08 -9.89 2.22
C ILE A 4 -18.74 -10.08 1.52
N PRO A 5 -17.64 -10.34 2.23
CA PRO A 5 -16.35 -10.65 1.61
C PRO A 5 -16.46 -11.94 0.77
N GLN A 6 -15.97 -11.90 -0.46
CA GLN A 6 -16.00 -13.04 -1.38
C GLN A 6 -14.58 -13.48 -1.72
N ILE A 7 -14.29 -14.75 -1.56
CA ILE A 7 -12.95 -15.33 -1.77
C ILE A 7 -13.04 -16.46 -2.78
N THR A 8 -12.18 -16.41 -3.80
CA THR A 8 -12.02 -17.48 -4.79
C THR A 8 -10.70 -18.22 -4.59
N ALA A 9 -10.73 -19.55 -4.59
CA ALA A 9 -9.54 -20.41 -4.62
C ALA A 9 -9.57 -21.28 -5.89
N VAL A 10 -8.50 -21.22 -6.69
CA VAL A 10 -8.35 -21.94 -7.94
C VAL A 10 -7.34 -23.07 -7.75
N PHE A 11 -7.82 -24.30 -7.56
CA PHE A 11 -6.98 -25.50 -7.36
C PHE A 11 -6.73 -26.30 -8.63
N GLY A 12 -7.32 -25.89 -9.75
CA GLY A 12 -7.19 -26.54 -11.04
C GLY A 12 -7.35 -25.56 -12.18
N THR A 13 -7.93 -26.02 -13.31
CA THR A 13 -8.08 -25.18 -14.49
C THR A 13 -9.38 -24.34 -14.42
N CYS A 14 -9.21 -23.03 -14.41
CA CYS A 14 -10.28 -22.04 -14.48
C CYS A 14 -10.11 -21.26 -15.80
N GLY A 15 -10.77 -21.71 -16.88
CA GLY A 15 -10.57 -21.20 -18.23
C GLY A 15 -11.82 -20.64 -18.87
N GLY A 16 -11.65 -19.78 -19.88
CA GLY A 16 -12.73 -19.17 -20.64
C GLY A 16 -13.61 -18.27 -19.76
N GLY A 17 -14.93 -18.39 -19.89
CA GLY A 17 -15.88 -17.58 -19.11
C GLY A 17 -15.78 -17.77 -17.59
N MET A 18 -15.33 -18.93 -17.11
CA MET A 18 -15.11 -19.17 -15.68
C MET A 18 -14.02 -18.29 -15.10
N ALA A 19 -13.03 -17.89 -15.90
CA ALA A 19 -11.95 -17.02 -15.45
C ALA A 19 -12.41 -15.59 -15.10
N VAL A 20 -13.64 -15.23 -15.42
CA VAL A 20 -14.22 -13.94 -15.03
C VAL A 20 -14.71 -13.98 -13.58
N VAL A 21 -15.05 -15.16 -13.04
CA VAL A 21 -15.58 -15.29 -11.67
C VAL A 21 -14.59 -14.79 -10.62
N PRO A 22 -13.29 -15.18 -10.63
CA PRO A 22 -12.31 -14.63 -9.72
C PRO A 22 -12.22 -13.09 -9.74
N ALA A 23 -12.40 -12.47 -10.90
CA ALA A 23 -12.37 -11.01 -11.03
C ALA A 23 -13.63 -10.31 -10.46
N LEU A 24 -14.65 -11.06 -10.09
CA LEU A 24 -15.87 -10.57 -9.44
C LEU A 24 -15.86 -10.77 -7.93
N THR A 25 -14.84 -11.46 -7.40
CA THR A 25 -14.64 -11.67 -5.97
C THR A 25 -13.58 -10.70 -5.43
N ASP A 26 -13.55 -10.52 -4.11
CA ASP A 26 -12.66 -9.55 -3.47
C ASP A 26 -11.22 -10.05 -3.37
N PHE A 27 -11.04 -11.35 -3.13
CA PHE A 27 -9.72 -11.98 -3.03
C PHE A 27 -9.66 -13.27 -3.86
N THR A 28 -8.51 -13.48 -4.50
CA THR A 28 -8.26 -14.65 -5.35
C THR A 28 -6.94 -15.32 -5.00
N PHE A 29 -7.01 -16.64 -4.78
CA PHE A 29 -5.83 -17.49 -4.52
C PHE A 29 -5.72 -18.57 -5.61
N VAL A 30 -4.50 -18.86 -6.04
CA VAL A 30 -4.27 -19.85 -7.12
C VAL A 30 -3.19 -20.84 -6.68
N GLU A 31 -3.48 -22.13 -6.82
CA GLU A 31 -2.51 -23.19 -6.54
C GLU A 31 -1.33 -23.10 -7.52
N GLU A 32 -0.11 -23.15 -7.01
CA GLU A 32 1.11 -22.79 -7.74
C GLU A 32 1.44 -23.70 -8.94
N LYS A 33 1.14 -25.01 -8.86
CA LYS A 33 1.54 -26.02 -9.86
C LYS A 33 0.41 -26.39 -10.81
N LYS A 34 -0.79 -26.64 -10.27
CA LYS A 34 -1.97 -27.14 -11.00
C LYS A 34 -2.95 -26.03 -11.36
N GLY A 35 -2.94 -24.92 -10.59
CA GLY A 35 -3.80 -23.78 -10.81
C GLY A 35 -3.52 -23.14 -12.17
N ARG A 36 -4.57 -22.96 -12.96
CA ARG A 36 -4.53 -22.29 -14.27
C ARG A 36 -5.68 -21.33 -14.38
N LEU A 37 -5.39 -20.06 -14.67
CA LEU A 37 -6.38 -19.00 -14.78
C LEU A 37 -6.18 -18.25 -16.10
N PHE A 38 -7.15 -18.32 -17.01
CA PHE A 38 -7.05 -17.69 -18.33
C PHE A 38 -8.42 -17.53 -18.99
N VAL A 39 -8.61 -16.44 -19.73
CA VAL A 39 -9.77 -16.29 -20.63
C VAL A 39 -9.45 -16.98 -21.96
N ASN A 40 -8.30 -16.69 -22.56
CA ASN A 40 -7.80 -17.33 -23.75
C ASN A 40 -6.61 -18.22 -23.40
N THR A 41 -6.56 -19.43 -23.95
CA THR A 41 -5.43 -20.34 -23.68
C THR A 41 -4.11 -19.72 -24.19
N PRO A 42 -2.97 -19.94 -23.51
CA PRO A 42 -1.69 -19.40 -23.94
C PRO A 42 -1.35 -19.69 -25.42
N ASN A 43 -1.72 -20.87 -25.91
CA ASN A 43 -1.46 -21.25 -27.31
C ASN A 43 -2.34 -20.52 -28.33
N ALA A 44 -3.42 -19.90 -27.92
CA ALA A 44 -4.30 -19.10 -28.76
C ALA A 44 -3.88 -17.63 -28.87
N LEU A 45 -2.96 -17.20 -28.01
CA LEU A 45 -2.47 -15.82 -28.01
C LEU A 45 -1.57 -15.58 -29.22
N GLU A 46 -1.78 -14.46 -29.91
CA GLU A 46 -0.97 -14.05 -31.04
C GLU A 46 0.50 -13.85 -30.59
N GLY A 47 1.43 -14.41 -31.36
CA GLY A 47 2.88 -14.36 -31.04
C GLY A 47 3.35 -15.36 -30.00
N ASN A 48 2.49 -15.98 -29.21
CA ASN A 48 2.92 -16.83 -28.06
C ASN A 48 3.60 -18.14 -28.49
N ARG A 49 3.49 -18.54 -29.76
CA ARG A 49 4.27 -19.68 -30.31
C ARG A 49 5.76 -19.41 -30.28
N VAL A 50 6.18 -18.14 -30.37
CA VAL A 50 7.59 -17.69 -30.32
C VAL A 50 7.99 -17.37 -28.89
N GLU A 51 7.20 -16.57 -28.17
CA GLU A 51 7.52 -16.09 -26.82
C GLU A 51 7.38 -17.18 -25.76
N LYS A 52 6.51 -18.18 -25.99
CA LYS A 52 6.24 -19.30 -25.07
C LYS A 52 5.91 -18.86 -23.64
N CYS A 53 5.18 -17.74 -23.50
CA CYS A 53 4.72 -17.26 -22.21
C CYS A 53 3.59 -18.14 -21.69
N ASP A 54 3.70 -18.67 -20.48
CA ASP A 54 2.61 -19.39 -19.80
C ASP A 54 1.72 -18.39 -19.06
N SER A 55 0.95 -17.62 -19.81
CA SER A 55 0.02 -16.60 -19.27
C SER A 55 -1.12 -17.18 -18.42
N ALA A 56 -1.27 -18.50 -18.37
CA ALA A 56 -2.24 -19.18 -17.53
C ALA A 56 -1.69 -19.61 -16.17
N SER A 57 -0.37 -19.53 -15.96
CA SER A 57 0.28 -19.96 -14.72
C SER A 57 -0.09 -19.08 -13.53
N ALA A 58 -0.10 -19.67 -12.34
CA ALA A 58 -0.33 -18.93 -11.09
C ALA A 58 0.68 -17.77 -10.94
N GLN A 59 1.95 -18.01 -11.28
CA GLN A 59 3.01 -17.00 -11.21
C GLN A 59 2.71 -15.81 -12.12
N PHE A 60 2.42 -16.04 -13.41
CA PHE A 60 2.09 -14.95 -14.35
C PHE A 60 0.87 -14.16 -13.85
N GLN A 61 -0.17 -14.85 -13.39
CA GLN A 61 -1.39 -14.21 -12.91
C GLN A 61 -1.15 -13.38 -11.65
N SER A 62 -0.26 -13.81 -10.74
CA SER A 62 0.07 -13.06 -9.54
C SER A 62 0.98 -11.85 -9.80
N GLU A 63 1.92 -11.93 -10.74
CA GLU A 63 2.90 -10.88 -11.01
C GLU A 63 2.38 -9.80 -11.99
N GLU A 64 1.56 -10.19 -12.97
CA GLU A 64 1.25 -9.32 -14.10
C GLU A 64 -0.18 -8.75 -14.10
N THR A 65 -1.17 -9.48 -13.56
CA THR A 65 -2.57 -9.09 -13.72
C THR A 65 -3.13 -8.26 -12.58
N GLY A 66 -2.56 -8.39 -11.37
CA GLY A 66 -3.11 -7.79 -10.16
C GLY A 66 -4.42 -8.42 -9.67
N LEU A 67 -4.80 -9.57 -10.22
CA LEU A 67 -6.00 -10.30 -9.82
C LEU A 67 -5.75 -11.22 -8.62
N VAL A 68 -4.57 -11.84 -8.56
CA VAL A 68 -4.25 -12.89 -7.58
C VAL A 68 -3.61 -12.30 -6.33
N ASP A 69 -4.19 -12.59 -5.17
CA ASP A 69 -3.73 -12.11 -3.87
C ASP A 69 -2.62 -13.00 -3.27
N GLY A 70 -2.68 -14.30 -3.53
CA GLY A 70 -1.66 -15.23 -3.06
C GLY A 70 -1.61 -16.51 -3.90
N ILE A 71 -0.42 -17.11 -3.92
CA ILE A 71 -0.17 -18.42 -4.54
C ILE A 71 0.46 -19.34 -3.49
N GLY A 72 0.37 -20.65 -3.72
CA GLY A 72 0.96 -21.65 -2.85
C GLY A 72 0.38 -23.04 -3.12
N THR A 73 0.73 -23.99 -2.27
CA THR A 73 0.09 -25.30 -2.25
C THR A 73 -1.36 -25.18 -1.77
N GLU A 74 -2.16 -26.23 -2.00
CA GLU A 74 -3.56 -26.27 -1.55
C GLU A 74 -3.68 -26.03 -0.03
N GLU A 75 -2.79 -26.63 0.77
CA GLU A 75 -2.79 -26.48 2.23
C GLU A 75 -2.41 -25.06 2.65
N GLU A 76 -1.41 -24.45 2.04
CA GLU A 76 -0.99 -23.07 2.29
C GLU A 76 -2.10 -22.08 1.93
N ILE A 77 -2.77 -22.26 0.78
CA ILE A 77 -3.90 -21.42 0.37
C ILE A 77 -5.05 -21.48 1.39
N LEU A 78 -5.41 -22.70 1.83
CA LEU A 78 -6.45 -22.85 2.85
C LEU A 78 -6.05 -22.22 4.19
N GLY A 79 -4.76 -22.26 4.53
CA GLY A 79 -4.20 -21.54 5.68
C GLY A 79 -4.29 -20.03 5.52
N GLN A 80 -3.89 -19.49 4.37
CA GLN A 80 -3.98 -18.06 4.04
C GLN A 80 -5.44 -17.56 4.09
N ILE A 81 -6.37 -18.30 3.49
CA ILE A 81 -7.81 -17.96 3.50
C ILE A 81 -8.33 -17.96 4.94
N ARG A 82 -7.98 -18.94 5.77
CA ARG A 82 -8.40 -18.98 7.18
C ARG A 82 -7.89 -17.75 7.95
N THR A 83 -6.64 -17.36 7.74
CA THR A 83 -6.06 -16.16 8.34
C THR A 83 -6.79 -14.91 7.87
N LEU A 84 -7.00 -14.77 6.57
CA LEU A 84 -7.71 -13.63 5.99
C LEU A 84 -9.13 -13.52 6.54
N VAL A 85 -9.90 -14.60 6.53
CA VAL A 85 -11.30 -14.63 7.07
C VAL A 85 -11.33 -14.22 8.54
N SER A 86 -10.31 -14.59 9.32
CA SER A 86 -10.25 -14.17 10.73
C SER A 86 -10.04 -12.67 10.93
N MET A 87 -9.56 -11.96 9.91
CA MET A 87 -9.30 -10.51 9.94
C MET A 87 -10.43 -9.69 9.31
N LEU A 88 -11.26 -10.30 8.46
CA LEU A 88 -12.32 -9.58 7.75
C LEU A 88 -13.61 -9.54 8.59
N PRO A 89 -14.42 -8.46 8.46
CA PRO A 89 -15.76 -8.42 9.01
C PRO A 89 -16.68 -9.42 8.30
N GLU A 90 -17.77 -9.82 8.95
CA GLU A 90 -18.75 -10.75 8.37
C GLU A 90 -19.52 -10.12 7.19
N ASN A 91 -19.77 -8.82 7.25
CA ASN A 91 -20.49 -8.07 6.22
C ASN A 91 -20.12 -6.57 6.28
N ASN A 92 -20.69 -5.78 5.40
CA ASN A 92 -20.40 -4.34 5.27
C ASN A 92 -21.13 -3.44 6.29
N GLU A 93 -22.03 -3.98 7.11
CA GLU A 93 -22.78 -3.24 8.15
C GLU A 93 -22.26 -3.56 9.56
N ASP A 94 -21.51 -4.64 9.70
CA ASP A 94 -21.06 -5.18 10.97
C ASP A 94 -19.54 -5.36 10.98
N ASN A 95 -18.85 -4.51 11.71
CA ASN A 95 -17.38 -4.55 11.81
C ASN A 95 -16.92 -5.40 13.02
N ASP A 96 -17.44 -6.61 13.14
CA ASP A 96 -17.13 -7.56 14.22
C ASP A 96 -15.79 -8.34 14.02
N SER A 97 -14.83 -7.75 13.33
CA SER A 97 -13.49 -8.37 13.14
C SER A 97 -12.56 -8.21 14.36
N PHE A 98 -13.10 -7.78 15.51
CA PHE A 98 -12.33 -7.57 16.74
C PHE A 98 -11.86 -8.88 17.37
N LYS A 99 -10.60 -8.91 17.78
CA LYS A 99 -10.01 -9.99 18.60
C LYS A 99 -9.33 -9.37 19.82
N GLU A 100 -9.54 -9.93 20.99
CA GLU A 100 -8.90 -9.43 22.21
C GLU A 100 -7.38 -9.30 22.01
N CYS A 101 -6.87 -8.09 22.24
CA CYS A 101 -5.44 -7.79 22.14
C CYS A 101 -4.71 -8.29 23.39
N THR A 102 -3.70 -9.11 23.17
CA THR A 102 -2.80 -9.62 24.24
C THR A 102 -1.45 -8.93 24.26
N ASP A 103 -1.19 -8.05 23.26
CA ASP A 103 0.06 -7.30 23.13
C ASP A 103 0.01 -5.98 23.91
N ASP A 104 1.15 -5.46 24.35
CA ASP A 104 1.24 -4.15 25.00
C ASP A 104 0.94 -3.03 24.00
N LEU A 105 -0.08 -2.22 24.29
CA LEU A 105 -0.50 -1.09 23.48
C LEU A 105 0.59 -0.01 23.36
N ASN A 106 1.43 0.09 24.38
CA ASN A 106 2.54 1.04 24.45
C ASN A 106 3.90 0.41 24.08
N ARG A 107 3.89 -0.79 23.54
CA ARG A 107 5.12 -1.49 23.14
C ARG A 107 5.95 -0.59 22.20
N VAL A 108 7.19 -0.38 22.59
CA VAL A 108 8.17 0.39 21.82
C VAL A 108 8.69 -0.49 20.68
N CYS A 109 8.81 0.08 19.49
CA CYS A 109 9.29 -0.60 18.30
C CYS A 109 10.72 -0.11 17.96
N ASP A 110 11.72 -0.51 18.76
CA ASP A 110 13.09 0.02 18.71
C ASP A 110 13.77 -0.10 17.34
N ASP A 111 13.46 -1.13 16.58
CA ASP A 111 14.08 -1.47 15.29
C ASP A 111 13.34 -0.94 14.06
N ILE A 112 12.18 -0.31 14.23
CA ILE A 112 11.31 0.10 13.12
C ILE A 112 11.96 1.15 12.20
N ALA A 113 12.83 1.98 12.74
CA ALA A 113 13.55 2.99 11.95
C ALA A 113 14.42 2.39 10.84
N GLY A 114 14.89 1.14 11.02
CA GLY A 114 15.63 0.38 10.02
C GLY A 114 14.76 -0.26 8.93
N CYS A 115 13.43 -0.24 9.10
CA CYS A 115 12.50 -0.94 8.22
C CYS A 115 11.85 -0.03 7.16
N THR A 116 12.37 1.17 6.94
CA THR A 116 11.79 2.13 5.97
C THR A 116 11.82 1.65 4.53
N GLY A 117 12.69 0.73 4.18
CA GLY A 117 12.81 0.13 2.85
C GLY A 117 11.83 -1.02 2.64
N ASP A 118 11.70 -1.91 3.62
CA ASP A 118 10.70 -3.00 3.62
C ASP A 118 9.58 -2.70 4.63
N THR A 119 8.57 -2.05 4.15
CA THR A 119 7.43 -1.63 4.98
C THR A 119 6.51 -2.76 5.39
N ALA A 120 6.60 -3.94 4.78
CA ALA A 120 5.90 -5.13 5.28
C ALA A 120 6.45 -5.53 6.66
N ILE A 121 7.78 -5.45 6.83
CA ILE A 121 8.42 -5.65 8.14
C ILE A 121 8.01 -4.54 9.11
N ALA A 122 8.00 -3.27 8.68
CA ALA A 122 7.56 -2.16 9.53
C ALA A 122 6.12 -2.35 10.02
N LEU A 123 5.20 -2.76 9.14
CA LEU A 123 3.81 -3.06 9.48
C LEU A 123 3.71 -4.22 10.47
N SER A 124 4.49 -5.29 10.27
CA SER A 124 4.57 -6.39 11.24
C SER A 124 5.08 -5.91 12.61
N ARG A 125 6.06 -4.99 12.66
CA ARG A 125 6.57 -4.44 13.94
C ARG A 125 5.53 -3.67 14.74
N ILE A 126 4.63 -2.96 14.10
CA ILE A 126 3.56 -2.21 14.79
C ILE A 126 2.30 -3.05 15.04
N ALA A 127 2.11 -4.14 14.34
CA ALA A 127 0.96 -5.03 14.48
C ALA A 127 0.91 -5.72 15.83
N ASP A 128 -0.30 -6.04 16.30
CA ASP A 128 -0.51 -6.88 17.46
C ASP A 128 0.14 -8.25 17.22
N ASN A 129 1.00 -8.69 18.16
CA ASN A 129 1.76 -9.94 18.07
C ASN A 129 2.57 -10.12 16.77
N GLY A 130 2.82 -9.04 16.02
CA GLY A 130 3.55 -9.10 14.75
C GLY A 130 2.76 -9.69 13.57
N GLU A 131 1.45 -9.86 13.69
CA GLU A 131 0.59 -10.46 12.66
C GLU A 131 0.26 -9.43 11.57
N PHE A 132 0.88 -9.57 10.39
CA PHE A 132 0.56 -8.82 9.18
C PHE A 132 0.27 -9.77 8.01
N PHE A 133 -0.85 -9.59 7.35
CA PHE A 133 -1.26 -10.37 6.17
C PHE A 133 -1.14 -9.51 4.92
N GLU A 134 -0.09 -9.71 4.11
CA GLU A 134 0.12 -8.99 2.86
C GLU A 134 -0.76 -9.59 1.74
N THR A 135 -1.46 -8.72 0.99
CA THR A 135 -2.22 -9.08 -0.21
C THR A 135 -1.44 -8.68 -1.46
N LYS A 136 -1.57 -9.45 -2.56
CA LYS A 136 -0.93 -9.15 -3.86
C LYS A 136 0.57 -8.85 -3.75
N ALA A 137 1.30 -9.62 -2.92
CA ALA A 137 2.72 -9.37 -2.65
C ALA A 137 3.59 -9.37 -3.93
N ALA A 138 3.24 -10.16 -4.94
CA ALA A 138 3.97 -10.25 -6.20
C ALA A 138 3.62 -9.13 -7.21
N TYR A 139 2.45 -8.48 -7.08
CA TYR A 139 2.01 -7.43 -7.99
C TYR A 139 2.28 -6.03 -7.43
N GLY A 140 2.76 -5.09 -8.26
CA GLY A 140 3.01 -3.72 -7.85
C GLY A 140 3.82 -3.66 -6.55
N GLN A 141 4.96 -4.33 -6.53
CA GLN A 141 5.76 -4.60 -5.34
C GLN A 141 6.30 -3.33 -4.65
N ASP A 142 6.30 -2.19 -5.35
CA ASP A 142 6.63 -0.87 -4.81
C ASP A 142 5.57 -0.35 -3.82
N VAL A 143 4.42 -1.02 -3.72
CA VAL A 143 3.38 -0.78 -2.73
C VAL A 143 3.01 -2.08 -2.01
N VAL A 144 3.02 -2.03 -0.70
CA VAL A 144 2.49 -3.08 0.19
C VAL A 144 1.03 -2.78 0.50
N THR A 145 0.17 -3.78 0.39
CA THR A 145 -1.22 -3.72 0.87
C THR A 145 -1.50 -4.94 1.73
N GLY A 146 -2.30 -4.80 2.76
CA GLY A 146 -2.60 -5.93 3.63
C GLY A 146 -3.32 -5.53 4.90
N PHE A 147 -3.57 -6.50 5.75
CA PHE A 147 -4.30 -6.31 7.00
C PHE A 147 -3.41 -6.60 8.21
N LEU A 148 -3.58 -5.80 9.25
CA LEU A 148 -2.98 -6.00 10.57
C LEU A 148 -4.03 -5.75 11.65
N ARG A 149 -3.69 -6.15 12.87
CA ARG A 149 -4.51 -5.77 14.04
C ARG A 149 -3.79 -4.72 14.87
N LEU A 150 -4.54 -3.76 15.34
CA LEU A 150 -4.09 -2.74 16.28
C LEU A 150 -5.13 -2.63 17.42
N ASN A 151 -4.72 -2.94 18.64
CA ASN A 151 -5.62 -3.08 19.79
C ASN A 151 -6.83 -4.00 19.48
N GLY A 152 -6.56 -5.11 18.80
CA GLY A 152 -7.57 -6.10 18.43
C GLY A 152 -8.43 -5.76 17.21
N ALA A 153 -8.52 -4.50 16.81
CA ALA A 153 -9.28 -4.07 15.64
C ALA A 153 -8.49 -4.31 14.34
N THR A 154 -9.17 -4.76 13.30
CA THR A 154 -8.56 -4.90 11.97
C THR A 154 -8.38 -3.55 11.30
N VAL A 155 -7.19 -3.32 10.76
CA VAL A 155 -6.80 -2.11 10.02
C VAL A 155 -6.20 -2.53 8.69
N GLY A 156 -6.64 -1.91 7.60
CA GLY A 156 -6.02 -2.04 6.30
C GLY A 156 -4.78 -1.15 6.20
N ALA A 157 -3.70 -1.65 5.61
CA ALA A 157 -2.47 -0.90 5.45
C ALA A 157 -2.09 -0.73 3.99
N VAL A 158 -1.61 0.47 3.64
CA VAL A 158 -1.02 0.81 2.34
C VAL A 158 0.33 1.46 2.60
N ALA A 159 1.42 0.89 2.09
CA ALA A 159 2.75 1.41 2.37
C ALA A 159 3.66 1.37 1.14
N ASN A 160 4.56 2.35 0.99
CA ASN A 160 5.57 2.32 -0.06
C ASN A 160 6.70 1.36 0.34
N ARG A 161 7.20 0.58 -0.63
CA ARG A 161 8.32 -0.34 -0.44
C ARG A 161 9.39 -0.13 -1.50
N SER A 162 10.64 -0.02 -1.09
CA SER A 162 11.80 0.08 -1.98
C SER A 162 12.67 -1.18 -1.97
N GLU A 163 12.57 -1.99 -0.95
CA GLU A 163 13.37 -3.19 -0.71
C GLU A 163 12.50 -4.33 -0.20
N SER A 164 12.96 -5.56 -0.37
CA SER A 164 12.41 -6.72 0.34
C SER A 164 13.55 -7.60 0.84
N TYR A 165 13.29 -8.36 1.89
CA TYR A 165 14.25 -9.31 2.46
C TYR A 165 13.65 -10.71 2.41
N ASP A 166 14.44 -11.68 1.95
CA ASP A 166 14.06 -13.09 2.00
C ASP A 166 14.22 -13.68 3.41
N ALA A 167 13.84 -14.95 3.58
CA ALA A 167 13.95 -15.65 4.86
C ALA A 167 15.41 -15.79 5.37
N ASP A 168 16.39 -15.73 4.47
CA ASP A 168 17.81 -15.77 4.77
C ASP A 168 18.40 -14.38 5.05
N GLY A 169 17.58 -13.32 4.95
CA GLY A 169 17.97 -11.93 5.17
C GLY A 169 18.67 -11.28 3.97
N ASN A 170 18.61 -11.90 2.77
CA ASN A 170 19.18 -11.29 1.58
C ASN A 170 18.25 -10.19 1.07
N LYS A 171 18.85 -9.04 0.80
CA LYS A 171 18.14 -7.86 0.30
C LYS A 171 17.92 -7.96 -1.21
N THR A 172 16.69 -7.67 -1.63
CA THR A 172 16.34 -7.41 -3.03
C THR A 172 15.84 -5.98 -3.17
N GLU A 173 16.40 -5.23 -4.11
CA GLU A 173 15.92 -3.89 -4.45
C GLU A 173 14.66 -4.01 -5.32
N ILE A 174 13.57 -3.40 -4.89
CA ILE A 174 12.25 -3.44 -5.55
C ILE A 174 12.02 -2.17 -6.38
N SER A 175 12.34 -1.01 -5.80
CA SER A 175 12.17 0.29 -6.45
C SER A 175 13.19 1.30 -5.92
N ASP A 176 13.34 2.39 -6.64
CA ASP A 176 14.12 3.57 -6.23
C ASP A 176 13.34 4.52 -5.31
N GLY A 177 12.28 4.03 -4.69
CA GLY A 177 11.36 4.81 -3.86
C GLY A 177 10.28 5.55 -4.68
N THR A 178 10.17 5.26 -5.99
CA THR A 178 9.13 5.83 -6.85
C THR A 178 7.87 4.95 -6.87
N LEU A 179 6.71 5.60 -7.02
CA LEU A 179 5.41 4.95 -7.13
C LEU A 179 5.13 4.56 -8.58
N SER A 180 4.84 3.29 -8.83
CA SER A 180 4.45 2.78 -10.15
C SER A 180 2.93 2.89 -10.39
N ALA A 181 2.53 2.81 -11.67
CA ALA A 181 1.11 2.75 -12.03
C ALA A 181 0.42 1.49 -11.50
N ARG A 182 1.13 0.35 -11.42
CA ARG A 182 0.62 -0.89 -10.84
C ARG A 182 0.44 -0.75 -9.32
N GLY A 183 1.42 -0.18 -8.63
CA GLY A 183 1.34 0.10 -7.19
C GLY A 183 0.21 1.05 -6.84
N ALA A 184 0.03 2.13 -7.60
CA ALA A 184 -1.07 3.07 -7.42
C ALA A 184 -2.44 2.41 -7.58
N ARG A 185 -2.61 1.55 -8.61
CA ARG A 185 -3.85 0.81 -8.83
C ARG A 185 -4.11 -0.21 -7.72
N LYS A 186 -3.09 -0.97 -7.30
CA LYS A 186 -3.17 -1.89 -6.16
C LYS A 186 -3.68 -1.19 -4.89
N ALA A 187 -3.10 -0.02 -4.58
CA ALA A 187 -3.53 0.80 -3.45
C ALA A 187 -4.98 1.27 -3.59
N ALA A 188 -5.37 1.75 -4.78
CA ALA A 188 -6.74 2.22 -5.04
C ALA A 188 -7.78 1.12 -4.80
N ASP A 189 -7.56 -0.07 -5.36
CA ASP A 189 -8.49 -1.19 -5.24
C ASP A 189 -8.58 -1.67 -3.77
N PHE A 190 -7.46 -1.69 -3.06
CA PHE A 190 -7.42 -2.06 -1.64
C PHE A 190 -8.15 -1.05 -0.74
N VAL A 191 -7.97 0.26 -0.96
CA VAL A 191 -8.67 1.31 -0.20
C VAL A 191 -10.18 1.27 -0.45
N LYS A 192 -10.61 1.03 -1.71
CA LYS A 192 -12.04 0.84 -2.03
C LYS A 192 -12.65 -0.34 -1.28
N PHE A 193 -11.92 -1.45 -1.16
CA PHE A 193 -12.34 -2.60 -0.37
C PHE A 193 -12.47 -2.23 1.12
N CYS A 194 -11.44 -1.60 1.69
CA CYS A 194 -11.48 -1.18 3.09
C CYS A 194 -12.66 -0.25 3.39
N ASP A 195 -12.92 0.72 2.51
CA ASP A 195 -14.06 1.65 2.66
C ASP A 195 -15.42 0.93 2.57
N ALA A 196 -15.54 -0.05 1.66
CA ALA A 196 -16.77 -0.84 1.49
C ALA A 196 -17.10 -1.71 2.71
N PHE A 197 -16.11 -2.11 3.49
CA PHE A 197 -16.25 -2.98 4.65
C PHE A 197 -15.93 -2.28 5.99
N GLU A 198 -15.97 -0.95 6.01
CA GLU A 198 -15.73 -0.11 7.19
C GLU A 198 -14.40 -0.37 7.91
N ILE A 199 -13.37 -0.83 7.19
CA ILE A 199 -12.03 -1.10 7.71
C ILE A 199 -11.20 0.19 7.68
N PRO A 200 -10.72 0.70 8.84
CA PRO A 200 -9.82 1.86 8.88
C PRO A 200 -8.54 1.65 8.08
N VAL A 201 -7.97 2.72 7.52
CA VAL A 201 -6.78 2.65 6.66
C VAL A 201 -5.60 3.38 7.28
N LEU A 202 -4.50 2.63 7.45
CA LEU A 202 -3.18 3.15 7.80
C LEU A 202 -2.31 3.28 6.55
N THR A 203 -1.63 4.40 6.38
CA THR A 203 -0.65 4.59 5.32
C THR A 203 0.73 4.83 5.90
N LEU A 204 1.75 4.10 5.43
CA LEU A 204 3.16 4.42 5.69
C LEU A 204 3.77 5.01 4.42
N THR A 205 4.13 6.30 4.47
CA THR A 205 4.60 7.03 3.30
C THR A 205 6.12 7.15 3.28
N ASN A 206 6.74 6.63 2.20
CA ASN A 206 8.14 6.81 1.86
C ASN A 206 8.28 6.82 0.34
N VAL A 207 8.01 7.97 -0.30
CA VAL A 207 7.92 8.08 -1.76
C VAL A 207 8.67 9.30 -2.29
N THR A 208 9.46 9.11 -3.34
CA THR A 208 10.31 10.16 -3.94
C THR A 208 9.72 10.79 -5.19
N GLY A 209 8.71 10.18 -5.81
CA GLY A 209 8.08 10.64 -7.05
C GLY A 209 7.33 9.50 -7.76
N PHE A 210 7.02 9.70 -9.03
CA PHE A 210 6.41 8.68 -9.88
C PHE A 210 7.46 7.97 -10.75
N LYS A 211 7.27 6.68 -11.02
CA LYS A 211 8.18 5.86 -11.83
C LYS A 211 8.17 6.31 -13.29
N ALA A 212 9.25 6.95 -13.73
CA ALA A 212 9.39 7.57 -15.05
C ALA A 212 9.82 6.55 -16.12
N THR A 213 8.93 5.67 -16.55
CA THR A 213 9.14 4.75 -17.67
C THR A 213 7.98 4.81 -18.65
N LEU A 214 8.22 4.53 -19.93
CA LEU A 214 7.18 4.54 -20.97
C LEU A 214 6.00 3.61 -20.63
N CYS A 215 6.28 2.46 -20.03
CA CYS A 215 5.25 1.50 -19.61
C CYS A 215 4.35 2.10 -18.54
N ASN A 216 4.93 2.75 -17.52
CA ASN A 216 4.17 3.41 -16.47
C ASN A 216 3.42 4.64 -16.98
N GLU A 217 4.06 5.48 -17.81
CA GLU A 217 3.45 6.71 -18.34
C GLU A 217 2.13 6.46 -19.07
N LYS A 218 1.99 5.34 -19.77
CA LYS A 218 0.75 4.95 -20.45
C LYS A 218 -0.46 4.85 -19.52
N MET A 219 -0.25 4.55 -18.24
CA MET A 219 -1.31 4.29 -17.27
C MET A 219 -1.24 5.19 -16.04
N MET A 220 -0.12 5.91 -15.83
CA MET A 220 0.16 6.63 -14.59
C MET A 220 -0.95 7.59 -14.18
N ALA A 221 -1.35 8.49 -15.08
CA ALA A 221 -2.36 9.49 -14.78
C ALA A 221 -3.70 8.86 -14.35
N LYS A 222 -4.12 7.77 -15.01
CA LYS A 222 -5.34 7.06 -14.66
C LYS A 222 -5.19 6.36 -13.30
N SER A 223 -4.15 5.59 -13.10
CA SER A 223 -3.93 4.82 -11.87
C SER A 223 -3.77 5.72 -10.65
N VAL A 224 -3.04 6.83 -10.76
CA VAL A 224 -2.92 7.83 -9.68
C VAL A 224 -4.24 8.54 -9.44
N GLY A 225 -4.99 8.87 -10.49
CA GLY A 225 -6.34 9.43 -10.38
C GLY A 225 -7.29 8.51 -9.62
N GLU A 226 -7.26 7.20 -9.91
CA GLU A 226 -8.02 6.17 -9.18
C GLU A 226 -7.62 6.11 -7.70
N MET A 227 -6.32 6.16 -7.39
CA MET A 227 -5.83 6.14 -6.02
C MET A 227 -6.22 7.40 -5.23
N VAL A 228 -6.05 8.59 -5.81
CA VAL A 228 -6.48 9.85 -5.19
C VAL A 228 -7.98 9.85 -4.96
N HIS A 229 -8.76 9.39 -5.93
CA HIS A 229 -10.22 9.28 -5.79
C HIS A 229 -10.60 8.29 -4.68
N ALA A 230 -9.94 7.13 -4.58
CA ALA A 230 -10.19 6.15 -3.53
C ALA A 230 -9.96 6.75 -2.13
N PHE A 231 -8.80 7.36 -1.89
CA PHE A 231 -8.52 8.02 -0.62
C PHE A 231 -9.46 9.20 -0.31
N ALA A 232 -9.73 10.05 -1.30
CA ALA A 232 -10.61 11.21 -1.11
C ALA A 232 -12.07 10.84 -0.90
N SER A 233 -12.53 9.72 -1.44
CA SER A 233 -13.91 9.24 -1.31
C SER A 233 -14.13 8.36 -0.09
N ALA A 234 -13.10 7.73 0.43
CA ALA A 234 -13.20 6.86 1.59
C ALA A 234 -13.68 7.60 2.84
N THR A 235 -14.68 7.04 3.50
CA THR A 235 -15.35 7.58 4.70
C THR A 235 -14.79 7.02 5.99
N VAL A 236 -14.08 5.90 5.90
CA VAL A 236 -13.41 5.25 7.05
C VAL A 236 -12.32 6.13 7.65
N PRO A 237 -11.93 5.91 8.91
CA PRO A 237 -10.77 6.55 9.51
C PRO A 237 -9.49 6.33 8.68
N LYS A 238 -8.77 7.42 8.40
CA LYS A 238 -7.54 7.40 7.60
C LYS A 238 -6.40 8.06 8.35
N VAL A 239 -5.38 7.28 8.67
CA VAL A 239 -4.16 7.74 9.33
C VAL A 239 -2.98 7.60 8.41
N ASN A 240 -2.14 8.63 8.29
CA ASN A 240 -0.91 8.57 7.53
C ASN A 240 0.30 8.80 8.44
N VAL A 241 1.34 7.99 8.29
CA VAL A 241 2.64 8.19 8.95
C VAL A 241 3.69 8.34 7.87
N VAL A 242 4.32 9.51 7.81
CA VAL A 242 5.47 9.75 6.93
C VAL A 242 6.72 9.21 7.62
N ILE A 243 7.26 8.11 7.09
CA ILE A 243 8.37 7.37 7.70
C ILE A 243 9.74 7.68 7.08
N GLY A 244 9.77 8.42 5.98
CA GLY A 244 10.99 8.76 5.26
C GLY A 244 10.76 9.94 4.33
N LYS A 245 11.09 9.78 3.06
CA LYS A 245 10.90 10.81 2.04
C LYS A 245 9.45 10.91 1.60
N ALA A 246 8.97 12.12 1.37
CA ALA A 246 7.62 12.40 0.91
C ALA A 246 7.64 13.61 -0.02
N TYR A 247 7.81 13.37 -1.33
CA TYR A 247 8.04 14.42 -2.30
C TYR A 247 6.94 14.55 -3.34
N GLY A 248 6.59 15.81 -3.62
CA GLY A 248 5.74 16.22 -4.74
C GLY A 248 4.33 15.63 -4.71
N THR A 249 3.76 15.47 -5.89
CA THR A 249 2.39 14.93 -6.05
C THR A 249 2.27 13.46 -5.70
N ALA A 250 3.35 12.70 -5.73
CA ALA A 250 3.34 11.30 -5.28
C ALA A 250 3.05 11.21 -3.77
N TYR A 251 3.66 12.08 -2.96
CA TYR A 251 3.30 12.22 -1.54
C TYR A 251 1.84 12.64 -1.36
N VAL A 252 1.39 13.65 -2.12
CA VAL A 252 -0.01 14.11 -2.00
C VAL A 252 -0.99 12.96 -2.23
N ALA A 253 -0.72 12.12 -3.23
CA ALA A 253 -1.56 10.97 -3.58
C ALA A 253 -1.56 9.85 -2.52
N MET A 254 -0.50 9.77 -1.69
CA MET A 254 -0.36 8.77 -0.62
C MET A 254 -1.06 9.21 0.68
N ASN A 255 -2.38 9.41 0.63
CA ASN A 255 -3.19 9.73 1.80
C ASN A 255 -2.66 10.93 2.60
N SER A 256 -2.31 12.02 1.93
CA SER A 256 -1.93 13.26 2.60
C SER A 256 -3.15 14.00 3.19
N LYS A 257 -2.92 15.02 4.00
CA LYS A 257 -4.00 15.92 4.46
C LYS A 257 -4.80 16.53 3.31
N SER A 258 -4.15 16.83 2.19
CA SER A 258 -4.79 17.39 1.00
C SER A 258 -5.78 16.44 0.33
N VAL A 259 -5.66 15.14 0.57
CA VAL A 259 -6.56 14.09 0.03
C VAL A 259 -7.55 13.60 1.09
N GLY A 260 -7.48 14.14 2.31
CA GLY A 260 -8.46 13.87 3.36
C GLY A 260 -8.01 12.87 4.41
N ALA A 261 -6.71 12.73 4.67
CA ALA A 261 -6.25 12.04 5.87
C ALA A 261 -6.77 12.74 7.14
N ASP A 262 -7.31 11.98 8.07
CA ASP A 262 -7.82 12.50 9.34
C ASP A 262 -6.68 12.92 10.26
N MET A 263 -5.65 12.06 10.37
CA MET A 263 -4.45 12.33 11.15
C MET A 263 -3.20 12.03 10.32
N VAL A 264 -2.23 12.95 10.36
CA VAL A 264 -0.92 12.78 9.71
C VAL A 264 0.18 12.92 10.75
N TYR A 265 0.91 11.85 10.96
CA TYR A 265 2.14 11.81 11.73
C TYR A 265 3.35 11.81 10.82
N ALA A 266 4.48 12.26 11.32
CA ALA A 266 5.75 12.08 10.64
C ALA A 266 6.85 11.77 11.65
N TRP A 267 7.78 10.91 11.26
CA TRP A 267 8.98 10.71 12.06
C TRP A 267 9.83 11.96 12.08
N ASP A 268 10.57 12.19 13.15
CA ASP A 268 11.48 13.32 13.32
C ASP A 268 12.60 13.37 12.27
N THR A 269 12.89 12.22 11.64
CA THR A 269 13.85 12.07 10.54
C THR A 269 13.23 12.20 9.14
N ALA A 270 11.92 12.36 9.03
CA ALA A 270 11.22 12.43 7.75
C ALA A 270 11.49 13.75 6.99
N GLU A 271 11.36 13.68 5.68
CA GLU A 271 11.52 14.81 4.78
C GLU A 271 10.25 14.98 3.93
N ILE A 272 9.63 16.16 4.00
CA ILE A 272 8.41 16.47 3.23
C ILE A 272 8.65 17.73 2.40
N GLY A 273 8.59 17.61 1.08
CA GLY A 273 8.84 18.75 0.20
C GLY A 273 8.38 18.53 -1.24
N MET A 274 8.74 19.50 -2.09
CA MET A 274 8.38 19.44 -3.52
C MET A 274 9.20 18.40 -4.29
N MET A 275 10.50 18.27 -3.95
CA MET A 275 11.44 17.38 -4.63
C MET A 275 12.68 17.14 -3.77
N ASP A 276 13.52 16.23 -4.19
CA ASP A 276 14.84 16.01 -3.60
C ASP A 276 15.68 17.28 -3.63
N ALA A 277 16.39 17.55 -2.52
CA ALA A 277 17.16 18.78 -2.35
C ALA A 277 18.30 18.92 -3.35
N SER A 278 18.97 17.81 -3.72
CA SER A 278 20.05 17.84 -4.70
C SER A 278 19.53 18.15 -6.11
N LEU A 279 18.34 17.63 -6.44
CA LEU A 279 17.66 17.93 -7.69
C LEU A 279 17.24 19.41 -7.73
N ALA A 280 16.67 19.92 -6.65
CA ALA A 280 16.27 21.33 -6.54
C ALA A 280 17.47 22.27 -6.71
N ALA A 281 18.59 21.97 -6.06
CA ALA A 281 19.82 22.76 -6.20
C ALA A 281 20.33 22.78 -7.64
N LYS A 282 20.34 21.64 -8.33
CA LYS A 282 20.74 21.56 -9.74
C LYS A 282 19.86 22.40 -10.68
N ILE A 283 18.56 22.44 -10.42
CA ILE A 283 17.61 23.22 -11.22
C ILE A 283 17.77 24.73 -10.94
N MET A 284 17.87 25.10 -9.65
CA MET A 284 17.91 26.52 -9.26
C MET A 284 19.26 27.19 -9.53
N TYR A 285 20.35 26.43 -9.52
CA TYR A 285 21.72 26.91 -9.65
C TYR A 285 22.44 26.18 -10.80
N GLU A 286 21.78 26.13 -11.96
CA GLU A 286 22.32 25.50 -13.17
C GLU A 286 23.70 26.09 -13.53
N GLY A 287 24.69 25.21 -13.74
CA GLY A 287 26.07 25.60 -14.07
C GLY A 287 26.97 25.93 -12.88
N ALA A 288 26.45 25.87 -11.62
CA ALA A 288 27.31 26.00 -10.44
C ALA A 288 28.22 24.78 -10.23
N ASP A 289 29.33 25.00 -9.55
CA ASP A 289 30.25 23.91 -9.19
C ASP A 289 29.64 22.95 -8.14
N ALA A 290 30.25 21.76 -7.99
CA ALA A 290 29.73 20.72 -7.10
C ALA A 290 29.69 21.14 -5.61
N SER A 291 30.63 22.00 -5.18
CA SER A 291 30.65 22.50 -3.79
C SER A 291 29.47 23.40 -3.52
N THR A 292 29.22 24.36 -4.41
CA THR A 292 28.08 25.28 -4.34
C THR A 292 26.75 24.50 -4.41
N LEU A 293 26.63 23.51 -5.29
CA LEU A 293 25.42 22.69 -5.40
C LEU A 293 25.15 21.91 -4.10
N ASN A 294 26.18 21.36 -3.46
CA ASN A 294 26.01 20.64 -2.19
C ASN A 294 25.59 21.60 -1.05
N GLU A 295 26.19 22.79 -0.97
CA GLU A 295 25.81 23.81 0.01
C GLU A 295 24.33 24.23 -0.18
N LYS A 296 23.93 24.53 -1.41
CA LYS A 296 22.56 24.91 -1.72
C LYS A 296 21.55 23.79 -1.55
N ALA A 297 21.94 22.53 -1.78
CA ALA A 297 21.12 21.38 -1.46
C ALA A 297 20.88 21.24 0.06
N ALA A 298 21.92 21.43 0.87
CA ALA A 298 21.77 21.40 2.32
C ALA A 298 20.87 22.52 2.84
N GLU A 299 21.04 23.75 2.32
CA GLU A 299 20.17 24.89 2.63
C GLU A 299 18.71 24.63 2.23
N TYR A 300 18.48 24.11 1.02
CA TYR A 300 17.14 23.77 0.55
C TYR A 300 16.51 22.68 1.41
N LYS A 301 17.26 21.65 1.78
CA LYS A 301 16.78 20.57 2.63
C LYS A 301 16.29 21.10 3.98
N GLU A 302 17.07 21.95 4.62
CA GLU A 302 16.71 22.54 5.93
C GLU A 302 15.47 23.42 5.82
N LEU A 303 15.41 24.32 4.83
CA LEU A 303 14.35 25.32 4.70
C LEU A 303 13.05 24.75 4.13
N GLN A 304 13.11 23.80 3.20
CA GLN A 304 11.95 23.34 2.43
C GLN A 304 11.52 21.93 2.76
N ASN A 305 12.45 20.99 2.96
CA ASN A 305 12.14 19.57 3.14
C ASN A 305 12.16 19.14 4.62
N GLY A 306 12.71 19.97 5.51
CA GLY A 306 12.80 19.64 6.93
C GLY A 306 11.44 19.48 7.59
N ILE A 307 11.33 18.51 8.51
CA ILE A 307 10.06 18.19 9.18
C ILE A 307 9.48 19.37 9.96
N ALA A 308 10.31 20.22 10.55
CA ALA A 308 9.87 21.43 11.24
C ALA A 308 9.16 22.41 10.28
N SER A 309 9.67 22.57 9.05
CA SER A 309 9.06 23.39 8.01
C SER A 309 7.72 22.81 7.56
N ALA A 310 7.63 21.50 7.38
CA ALA A 310 6.40 20.80 7.01
C ALA A 310 5.32 20.91 8.11
N ALA A 311 5.70 20.76 9.38
CA ALA A 311 4.81 20.92 10.52
C ALA A 311 4.32 22.36 10.65
N ALA A 312 5.18 23.36 10.49
CA ALA A 312 4.81 24.78 10.51
C ALA A 312 3.82 25.15 9.39
N ARG A 313 3.85 24.43 8.26
CA ARG A 313 2.91 24.61 7.13
C ARG A 313 1.60 23.83 7.30
N GLY A 314 1.44 23.05 8.37
CA GLY A 314 0.25 22.25 8.64
C GLY A 314 0.13 20.97 7.82
N TYR A 315 1.22 20.46 7.23
CA TYR A 315 1.20 19.19 6.51
C TYR A 315 1.18 17.98 7.45
N VAL A 316 1.60 18.16 8.70
CA VAL A 316 1.73 17.15 9.73
C VAL A 316 1.05 17.63 11.01
N ASP A 317 0.25 16.78 11.65
CA ASP A 317 -0.39 17.09 12.93
C ASP A 317 0.58 16.96 14.10
N THR A 318 1.42 15.91 14.07
CA THR A 318 2.37 15.65 15.15
C THR A 318 3.63 15.00 14.61
N VAL A 319 4.79 15.49 15.04
CA VAL A 319 6.09 14.83 14.81
C VAL A 319 6.32 13.84 15.93
N ILE A 320 6.62 12.60 15.58
CA ILE A 320 6.81 11.49 16.51
C ILE A 320 8.16 10.83 16.33
N LYS A 321 8.65 10.13 17.35
CA LYS A 321 9.78 9.23 17.19
C LYS A 321 9.33 7.95 16.48
N ALA A 322 10.21 7.37 15.67
CA ALA A 322 9.91 6.14 14.94
C ALA A 322 9.44 5.01 15.89
N GLU A 323 10.14 4.83 16.99
CA GLU A 323 9.89 3.81 18.02
C GLU A 323 8.49 3.90 18.65
N ASP A 324 7.86 5.08 18.64
CA ASP A 324 6.56 5.37 19.24
C ASP A 324 5.39 5.17 18.28
N THR A 325 5.64 4.79 17.02
CA THR A 325 4.63 4.72 15.95
C THR A 325 3.40 3.92 16.36
N ARG A 326 3.58 2.73 16.97
CA ARG A 326 2.47 1.85 17.37
C ARG A 326 1.46 2.58 18.27
N LYS A 327 1.90 3.17 19.37
CA LYS A 327 1.00 3.82 20.34
C LYS A 327 0.26 5.03 19.77
N TYR A 328 0.96 5.82 18.89
CA TYR A 328 0.32 6.96 18.23
C TYR A 328 -0.75 6.54 17.22
N VAL A 329 -0.48 5.49 16.46
CA VAL A 329 -1.44 4.96 15.47
C VAL A 329 -2.66 4.33 16.16
N ILE A 330 -2.45 3.55 17.22
CA ILE A 330 -3.55 3.01 18.06
C ILE A 330 -4.40 4.16 18.62
N GLY A 331 -3.77 5.14 19.27
CA GLY A 331 -4.48 6.29 19.83
C GLY A 331 -5.23 7.11 18.77
N ALA A 332 -4.71 7.24 17.56
CA ALA A 332 -5.41 7.89 16.45
C ALA A 332 -6.68 7.15 16.06
N PHE A 333 -6.61 5.82 15.86
CA PHE A 333 -7.79 5.04 15.49
C PHE A 333 -8.84 4.99 16.63
N GLU A 334 -8.41 4.97 17.89
CA GLU A 334 -9.33 5.09 19.03
C GLU A 334 -10.05 6.45 19.04
N MET A 335 -9.34 7.55 18.79
CA MET A 335 -9.98 8.88 18.67
C MET A 335 -10.95 8.96 17.51
N LEU A 336 -10.63 8.30 16.39
CA LEU A 336 -11.43 8.32 15.17
C LEU A 336 -12.55 7.25 15.15
N PHE A 337 -12.67 6.43 16.17
CA PHE A 337 -13.67 5.35 16.24
C PHE A 337 -15.10 5.82 16.00
N THR A 338 -15.44 7.02 16.46
CA THR A 338 -16.78 7.61 16.28
C THR A 338 -16.92 8.42 14.99
N LYS A 339 -15.90 8.43 14.11
CA LYS A 339 -16.00 9.13 12.83
C LYS A 339 -17.20 8.63 12.04
N ARG A 340 -18.01 9.57 11.58
CA ARG A 340 -19.12 9.32 10.65
C ARG A 340 -19.07 10.41 9.61
N GLU A 341 -19.07 10.01 8.36
CA GLU A 341 -18.96 10.91 7.22
C GLU A 341 -19.97 10.51 6.14
N ASP A 342 -20.96 11.36 5.92
CA ASP A 342 -21.93 11.17 4.85
C ASP A 342 -21.40 11.72 3.53
N ARG A 343 -21.45 10.92 2.49
CA ARG A 343 -21.09 11.32 1.12
C ARG A 343 -22.34 11.39 0.25
N PRO A 344 -22.39 12.30 -0.75
CA PRO A 344 -23.46 12.28 -1.73
C PRO A 344 -23.56 10.94 -2.43
N SER A 345 -24.78 10.40 -2.54
CA SER A 345 -25.03 9.14 -3.24
C SER A 345 -24.60 9.27 -4.70
N LYS A 346 -23.80 8.31 -5.18
CA LYS A 346 -23.31 8.24 -6.55
C LYS A 346 -23.72 6.94 -7.21
N LYS A 347 -24.06 7.00 -8.49
CA LYS A 347 -24.32 5.77 -9.28
C LYS A 347 -23.02 5.14 -9.79
N HIS A 348 -21.96 5.91 -9.94
CA HIS A 348 -20.61 5.46 -10.32
C HIS A 348 -19.55 6.45 -9.83
N GLY A 349 -18.30 6.01 -9.73
CA GLY A 349 -17.15 6.88 -9.57
C GLY A 349 -16.82 7.65 -10.85
N THR A 350 -15.95 8.63 -10.75
CA THR A 350 -15.44 9.42 -11.89
C THR A 350 -14.33 8.68 -12.64
N VAL A 351 -13.68 7.73 -12.00
CA VAL A 351 -12.55 6.93 -12.49
C VAL A 351 -12.80 5.46 -12.24
#